data_972fadaaba0494006e5bd964c66f7762
#
_entry.id   972fadaaba0494006e5bd964c66f7762
#
_cell.length_a   1.000
_cell.length_b   1.000
_cell.length_c   1.000
_cell.angle_alpha   90.00
_cell.angle_beta   90.00
_cell.angle_gamma   90.00
#
_symmetry.space_group_name_H-M   'P 1'
#
loop_
_entity.id
_entity.type
_entity.pdbx_description
1 polymer ?
#
loop_
_entity_poly.entity_id
_entity_poly.type
_entity_poly.pdbx_seq_one_letter_code
_entity_poly.pdbx_strand_id
1 'polypeptide(L)'
;KKGTIHAVLGENGAGKSTLMNVLAGMYRPDEGEIRIDGSQHWFRSPSDALAAGIGMVHQEFKLVPSFTVAENIVLGAAERIIRKGSIESQVEELAKQFGLNIDPARPVWQLSMGERQRVEILKTLWRNAQILIMDEPTAVLTPGEADELGNVLREMANTGRSVIFISHKLHEVKEFSD
;
A
#
# COMPACT_ATOMS: atom_id res chain seq x y z
N LYS A 1 9.23 -6.99 -12.11
CA LYS A 1 10.25 -7.87 -11.48
C LYS A 1 10.03 -7.86 -9.98
N LYS A 2 10.42 -8.94 -9.30
CA LYS A 2 10.35 -9.00 -7.84
C LYS A 2 11.41 -8.07 -7.22
N GLY A 3 11.05 -7.35 -6.15
CA GLY A 3 11.96 -6.45 -5.46
C GLY A 3 12.29 -5.18 -6.25
N THR A 4 11.36 -4.69 -7.05
CA THR A 4 11.55 -3.47 -7.84
C THR A 4 10.38 -2.50 -7.68
N ILE A 5 10.65 -1.21 -7.94
CA ILE A 5 9.66 -0.15 -7.91
C ILE A 5 9.35 0.26 -9.36
N HIS A 6 8.11 0.06 -9.79
CA HIS A 6 7.63 0.41 -11.12
C HIS A 6 6.70 1.60 -11.08
N ALA A 7 6.99 2.61 -11.89
CA ALA A 7 6.08 3.73 -12.09
C ALA A 7 5.20 3.51 -13.32
N VAL A 8 3.92 3.81 -13.20
CA VAL A 8 2.97 3.88 -14.30
C VAL A 8 2.67 5.34 -14.59
N LEU A 9 3.23 5.83 -15.69
CA LEU A 9 3.13 7.22 -16.12
C LEU A 9 2.11 7.35 -17.27
N GLY A 10 1.36 8.43 -17.27
CA GLY A 10 0.42 8.76 -18.36
C GLY A 10 -0.48 9.92 -17.98
N GLU A 11 -1.15 10.49 -18.98
CA GLU A 11 -2.11 11.59 -18.79
C GLU A 11 -3.36 11.15 -18.02
N ASN A 12 -4.11 12.13 -17.50
CA ASN A 12 -5.39 11.84 -16.86
C ASN A 12 -6.35 11.24 -17.90
N GLY A 13 -7.08 10.19 -17.47
CA GLY A 13 -7.98 9.46 -18.37
C GLY A 13 -7.32 8.34 -19.21
N ALA A 14 -6.00 8.15 -19.12
CA ALA A 14 -5.28 7.10 -19.87
C ALA A 14 -5.55 5.66 -19.37
N GLY A 15 -6.43 5.47 -18.37
CA GLY A 15 -6.80 4.14 -17.86
C GLY A 15 -5.87 3.58 -16.77
N LYS A 16 -4.93 4.37 -16.24
CA LYS A 16 -3.97 3.90 -15.21
C LYS A 16 -4.67 3.33 -13.97
N SER A 17 -5.57 4.10 -13.36
CA SER A 17 -6.32 3.67 -12.17
C SER A 17 -7.26 2.50 -12.49
N THR A 18 -7.81 2.43 -13.71
CA THR A 18 -8.59 1.27 -14.17
C THR A 18 -7.74 0.01 -14.19
N LEU A 19 -6.54 0.08 -14.77
CA LEU A 19 -5.59 -1.04 -14.77
C LEU A 19 -5.23 -1.49 -13.35
N MET A 20 -4.97 -0.54 -12.45
CA MET A 20 -4.66 -0.86 -11.05
C MET A 20 -5.86 -1.49 -10.33
N ASN A 21 -7.07 -1.01 -10.59
CA ASN A 21 -8.30 -1.59 -10.04
C ASN A 21 -8.54 -3.04 -10.55
N VAL A 22 -8.18 -3.33 -11.79
CA VAL A 22 -8.19 -4.72 -12.30
C VAL A 22 -7.18 -5.57 -11.55
N LEU A 23 -5.95 -5.11 -11.36
CA LEU A 23 -4.92 -5.83 -10.60
C LEU A 23 -5.30 -6.03 -9.13
N ALA A 24 -5.99 -5.05 -8.54
CA ALA A 24 -6.49 -5.13 -7.16
C ALA A 24 -7.78 -5.95 -7.02
N GLY A 25 -8.31 -6.53 -8.10
CA GLY A 25 -9.52 -7.35 -8.09
C GLY A 25 -10.83 -6.58 -7.88
N MET A 26 -10.81 -5.24 -8.08
CA MET A 26 -12.00 -4.39 -7.99
C MET A 26 -12.83 -4.42 -9.26
N TYR A 27 -12.18 -4.60 -10.42
CA TYR A 27 -12.82 -4.74 -11.72
C TYR A 27 -12.37 -6.04 -12.37
N ARG A 28 -13.25 -6.64 -13.16
CA ARG A 28 -12.90 -7.79 -14.01
C ARG A 28 -12.41 -7.27 -15.35
N PRO A 29 -11.29 -7.79 -15.89
CA PRO A 29 -10.88 -7.47 -17.25
C PRO A 29 -11.88 -8.13 -18.24
N ASP A 30 -12.18 -7.43 -19.34
CA ASP A 30 -12.97 -8.00 -20.43
C ASP A 30 -12.16 -9.04 -21.20
N GLU A 31 -10.87 -8.78 -21.40
CA GLU A 31 -9.92 -9.65 -22.09
C GLU A 31 -8.53 -9.57 -21.42
N GLY A 32 -7.68 -10.54 -21.75
CA GLY A 32 -6.31 -10.61 -21.23
C GLY A 32 -6.16 -11.55 -20.03
N GLU A 33 -5.01 -11.51 -19.41
CA GLU A 33 -4.67 -12.37 -18.26
C GLU A 33 -3.80 -11.63 -17.24
N ILE A 34 -3.92 -12.01 -15.98
CA ILE A 34 -3.04 -11.57 -14.90
C ILE A 34 -2.11 -12.74 -14.56
N ARG A 35 -0.80 -12.47 -14.54
CA ARG A 35 0.20 -13.47 -14.13
C ARG A 35 1.02 -12.96 -12.95
N ILE A 36 1.16 -13.79 -11.92
CA ILE A 36 2.04 -13.58 -10.78
C ILE A 36 2.99 -14.76 -10.69
N ASP A 37 4.29 -14.50 -10.68
CA ASP A 37 5.33 -15.52 -10.66
C ASP A 37 5.13 -16.60 -11.75
N GLY A 38 4.65 -16.19 -12.94
CA GLY A 38 4.36 -17.06 -14.08
C GLY A 38 3.01 -17.80 -14.03
N SER A 39 2.34 -17.83 -12.91
CA SER A 39 1.03 -18.45 -12.72
C SER A 39 -0.10 -17.49 -13.09
N GLN A 40 -1.10 -18.00 -13.83
CA GLN A 40 -2.28 -17.23 -14.18
C GLN A 40 -3.23 -17.12 -13.00
N HIS A 41 -3.76 -15.91 -12.77
CA HIS A 41 -4.69 -15.60 -11.70
C HIS A 41 -5.97 -14.95 -12.25
N TRP A 42 -7.08 -15.23 -11.59
CA TRP A 42 -8.39 -14.62 -11.85
C TRP A 42 -8.95 -14.11 -10.54
N PHE A 43 -9.12 -12.80 -10.45
CA PHE A 43 -9.68 -12.17 -9.25
C PHE A 43 -11.17 -11.89 -9.44
N ARG A 44 -11.98 -12.35 -8.49
CA ARG A 44 -13.42 -12.06 -8.40
C ARG A 44 -13.72 -10.97 -7.40
N SER A 45 -12.75 -10.69 -6.52
CA SER A 45 -12.85 -9.73 -5.42
C SER A 45 -11.47 -9.19 -5.03
N PRO A 46 -11.39 -8.06 -4.32
CA PRO A 46 -10.16 -7.60 -3.69
C PRO A 46 -9.53 -8.60 -2.72
N SER A 47 -10.35 -9.45 -2.09
CA SER A 47 -9.86 -10.51 -1.20
C SER A 47 -9.05 -11.56 -1.96
N ASP A 48 -9.42 -11.87 -3.21
CA ASP A 48 -8.66 -12.83 -4.04
C ASP A 48 -7.29 -12.23 -4.43
N ALA A 49 -7.25 -10.94 -4.80
CA ALA A 49 -6.01 -10.24 -5.11
C ALA A 49 -5.09 -10.18 -3.88
N LEU A 50 -5.66 -9.88 -2.71
CA LEU A 50 -4.93 -9.86 -1.45
C LEU A 50 -4.39 -11.24 -1.07
N ALA A 51 -5.16 -12.30 -1.26
CA ALA A 51 -4.73 -13.69 -1.04
C ALA A 51 -3.58 -14.10 -2.00
N ALA A 52 -3.54 -13.50 -3.21
CA ALA A 52 -2.44 -13.65 -4.16
C ALA A 52 -1.25 -12.71 -3.86
N GLY A 53 -1.30 -11.96 -2.76
CA GLY A 53 -0.24 -11.07 -2.31
C GLY A 53 -0.27 -9.67 -2.91
N ILE A 54 -1.35 -9.26 -3.58
CA ILE A 54 -1.51 -7.88 -4.09
C ILE A 54 -2.30 -7.05 -3.09
N GLY A 55 -1.70 -5.97 -2.61
CA GLY A 55 -2.36 -4.97 -1.78
C GLY A 55 -2.41 -3.61 -2.48
N MET A 56 -3.47 -2.85 -2.26
CA MET A 56 -3.63 -1.51 -2.83
C MET A 56 -3.83 -0.47 -1.75
N VAL A 57 -3.08 0.61 -1.87
CA VAL A 57 -3.26 1.86 -1.13
C VAL A 57 -3.95 2.84 -2.07
N HIS A 58 -5.14 3.26 -1.69
CA HIS A 58 -5.97 4.17 -2.47
C HIS A 58 -5.56 5.62 -2.28
N GLN A 59 -5.90 6.47 -3.24
CA GLN A 59 -5.73 7.91 -3.15
C GLN A 59 -6.51 8.51 -1.96
N GLU A 60 -7.72 8.01 -1.70
CA GLU A 60 -8.50 8.36 -0.52
C GLU A 60 -8.26 7.35 0.60
N PHE A 61 -7.90 7.85 1.80
CA PHE A 61 -7.64 7.00 2.96
C PHE A 61 -8.90 6.26 3.42
N LYS A 62 -8.79 4.95 3.56
CA LYS A 62 -9.85 4.06 4.06
C LYS A 62 -9.65 3.77 5.55
N LEU A 63 -9.46 4.83 6.34
CA LEU A 63 -9.22 4.77 7.77
C LEU A 63 -10.46 5.24 8.56
N VAL A 64 -10.69 4.62 9.72
CA VAL A 64 -11.71 5.03 10.68
C VAL A 64 -11.11 6.09 11.61
N PRO A 65 -11.55 7.36 11.56
CA PRO A 65 -10.87 8.43 12.28
C PRO A 65 -10.85 8.27 13.80
N SER A 66 -11.91 7.69 14.38
CA SER A 66 -12.04 7.48 15.83
C SER A 66 -11.23 6.32 16.38
N PHE A 67 -10.70 5.44 15.50
CA PHE A 67 -9.89 4.30 15.89
C PHE A 67 -8.42 4.71 16.00
N THR A 68 -7.67 3.97 16.81
CA THR A 68 -6.21 4.07 16.86
C THR A 68 -5.58 3.54 15.58
N VAL A 69 -4.30 3.82 15.39
CA VAL A 69 -3.49 3.26 14.30
C VAL A 69 -3.56 1.73 14.33
N ALA A 70 -3.30 1.12 15.49
CA ALA A 70 -3.32 -0.33 15.64
C ALA A 70 -4.70 -0.92 15.29
N GLU A 71 -5.78 -0.33 15.78
CA GLU A 71 -7.15 -0.77 15.48
C GLU A 71 -7.47 -0.68 13.98
N ASN A 72 -7.02 0.37 13.30
CA ASN A 72 -7.20 0.50 11.84
C ASN A 72 -6.41 -0.54 11.06
N ILE A 73 -5.19 -0.87 11.47
CA ILE A 73 -4.34 -1.86 10.79
C ILE A 73 -4.96 -3.25 10.85
N VAL A 74 -5.47 -3.66 12.01
CA VAL A 74 -6.05 -4.99 12.18
C VAL A 74 -7.51 -5.11 11.73
N LEU A 75 -8.17 -3.99 11.43
CA LEU A 75 -9.56 -3.97 11.00
C LEU A 75 -9.75 -4.81 9.73
N GLY A 76 -10.61 -5.83 9.81
CA GLY A 76 -10.88 -6.75 8.69
C GLY A 76 -9.75 -7.75 8.39
N ALA A 77 -8.74 -7.87 9.24
CA ALA A 77 -7.82 -8.99 9.19
C ALA A 77 -8.52 -10.23 9.78
N ALA A 78 -8.40 -11.38 9.08
CA ALA A 78 -8.99 -12.63 9.51
C ALA A 78 -8.49 -13.01 10.92
N GLU A 79 -9.42 -13.47 11.74
CA GLU A 79 -9.33 -13.87 13.13
C GLU A 79 -7.94 -14.28 13.65
N ARG A 80 -7.23 -13.35 14.26
CA ARG A 80 -6.38 -13.66 15.40
C ARG A 80 -7.07 -13.06 16.61
N ILE A 81 -7.34 -13.86 17.64
CA ILE A 81 -7.72 -13.37 18.98
C ILE A 81 -6.52 -12.57 19.48
N ILE A 82 -6.56 -11.27 19.27
CA ILE A 82 -5.43 -10.40 19.51
C ILE A 82 -5.64 -9.77 20.90
N ARG A 83 -4.79 -10.11 21.86
CA ARG A 83 -4.72 -9.40 23.13
C ARG A 83 -4.27 -7.97 22.84
N LYS A 84 -5.02 -6.96 23.31
CA LYS A 84 -4.84 -5.54 22.98
C LYS A 84 -3.39 -5.04 23.05
N GLY A 85 -2.63 -5.37 24.11
CA GLY A 85 -1.22 -4.98 24.26
C GLY A 85 -0.25 -5.71 23.31
N SER A 86 -0.66 -6.85 22.70
CA SER A 86 0.19 -7.53 21.71
C SER A 86 0.02 -6.99 20.30
N ILE A 87 -1.09 -6.30 19.97
CA ILE A 87 -1.29 -5.66 18.66
C ILE A 87 -0.37 -4.47 18.48
N GLU A 88 -0.40 -3.56 19.45
CA GLU A 88 0.40 -2.34 19.42
C GLU A 88 1.89 -2.67 19.25
N SER A 89 2.41 -3.65 20.02
CA SER A 89 3.80 -4.08 19.90
C SER A 89 4.11 -4.71 18.54
N GLN A 90 3.20 -5.52 17.98
CA GLN A 90 3.40 -6.13 16.67
C GLN A 90 3.33 -5.09 15.54
N VAL A 91 2.43 -4.10 15.64
CA VAL A 91 2.34 -2.99 14.70
C VAL A 91 3.60 -2.12 14.78
N GLU A 92 4.10 -1.85 15.98
CA GLU A 92 5.34 -1.11 16.19
C GLU A 92 6.55 -1.83 15.58
N GLU A 93 6.64 -3.14 15.76
CA GLU A 93 7.71 -3.98 15.19
C GLU A 93 7.66 -3.95 13.66
N LEU A 94 6.46 -4.13 13.07
CA LEU A 94 6.25 -4.03 11.63
C LEU A 94 6.62 -2.64 11.11
N ALA A 95 6.21 -1.58 11.80
CA ALA A 95 6.53 -0.21 11.44
C ALA A 95 8.04 0.04 11.43
N LYS A 96 8.75 -0.42 12.46
CA LYS A 96 10.22 -0.32 12.56
C LYS A 96 10.93 -1.07 11.43
N GLN A 97 10.42 -2.24 11.03
CA GLN A 97 11.01 -3.02 9.94
C GLN A 97 11.09 -2.25 8.61
N PHE A 98 10.13 -1.35 8.36
CA PHE A 98 10.06 -0.56 7.11
C PHE A 98 10.38 0.92 7.31
N GLY A 99 10.94 1.31 8.45
CA GLY A 99 11.25 2.72 8.74
C GLY A 99 10.02 3.63 8.87
N LEU A 100 8.84 3.04 9.09
CA LEU A 100 7.59 3.76 9.26
C LEU A 100 7.43 4.20 10.72
N ASN A 101 7.81 5.45 11.00
CA ASN A 101 7.72 6.00 12.35
C ASN A 101 6.27 6.41 12.64
N ILE A 102 5.55 5.62 13.46
CA ILE A 102 4.17 5.89 13.86
C ILE A 102 3.87 5.32 15.23
N ASP A 103 3.08 6.03 16.03
CA ASP A 103 2.60 5.57 17.33
C ASP A 103 1.32 4.72 17.15
N PRO A 104 1.34 3.42 17.47
CA PRO A 104 0.20 2.53 17.30
C PRO A 104 -1.02 2.90 18.15
N ALA A 105 -0.84 3.57 19.28
CA ALA A 105 -1.90 3.94 20.20
C ALA A 105 -2.61 5.26 19.83
N ARG A 106 -2.04 6.02 18.90
CA ARG A 106 -2.57 7.35 18.53
C ARG A 106 -3.83 7.23 17.68
N PRO A 107 -4.90 8.00 18.00
CA PRO A 107 -6.10 8.05 17.17
C PRO A 107 -5.82 8.64 15.77
N VAL A 108 -6.42 8.05 14.73
CA VAL A 108 -6.15 8.45 13.33
C VAL A 108 -6.55 9.90 13.03
N TRP A 109 -7.56 10.45 13.73
CA TRP A 109 -7.95 11.85 13.53
C TRP A 109 -6.87 12.87 13.92
N GLN A 110 -5.89 12.48 14.74
CA GLN A 110 -4.75 13.33 15.15
C GLN A 110 -3.57 13.28 14.16
N LEU A 111 -3.62 12.40 13.16
CA LEU A 111 -2.52 12.17 12.25
C LEU A 111 -2.49 13.19 11.11
N SER A 112 -1.28 13.59 10.70
CA SER A 112 -1.03 14.30 9.43
C SER A 112 -1.38 13.42 8.22
N MET A 113 -1.43 14.00 7.04
CA MET A 113 -1.68 13.26 5.80
C MET A 113 -0.58 12.22 5.52
N GLY A 114 0.68 12.57 5.74
CA GLY A 114 1.81 11.65 5.61
C GLY A 114 1.74 10.49 6.62
N GLU A 115 1.34 10.76 7.85
CA GLU A 115 1.15 9.71 8.85
C GLU A 115 -0.01 8.77 8.49
N ARG A 116 -1.14 9.29 7.96
CA ARG A 116 -2.25 8.46 7.47
C ARG A 116 -1.83 7.58 6.31
N GLN A 117 -1.00 8.09 5.41
CA GLN A 117 -0.40 7.31 4.33
C GLN A 117 0.41 6.13 4.87
N ARG A 118 1.24 6.36 5.89
CA ARG A 118 2.01 5.30 6.58
C ARG A 118 1.10 4.23 7.18
N VAL A 119 -0.03 4.62 7.76
CA VAL A 119 -1.04 3.67 8.31
C VAL A 119 -1.63 2.80 7.20
N GLU A 120 -2.00 3.36 6.05
CA GLU A 120 -2.51 2.58 4.91
C GLU A 120 -1.46 1.60 4.37
N ILE A 121 -0.19 2.01 4.30
CA ILE A 121 0.91 1.12 3.91
C ILE A 121 1.05 -0.01 4.94
N LEU A 122 1.11 0.30 6.23
CA LEU A 122 1.21 -0.69 7.30
C LEU A 122 0.04 -1.68 7.30
N LYS A 123 -1.18 -1.20 7.08
CA LYS A 123 -2.38 -2.03 6.95
C LYS A 123 -2.26 -3.05 5.81
N THR A 124 -1.65 -2.63 4.71
CA THR A 124 -1.42 -3.50 3.54
C THR A 124 -0.30 -4.51 3.83
N LEU A 125 0.77 -4.08 4.49
CA LEU A 125 1.89 -4.93 4.90
C LEU A 125 1.48 -5.95 5.98
N TRP A 126 0.63 -5.55 6.94
CA TRP A 126 0.05 -6.44 7.95
C TRP A 126 -0.68 -7.63 7.33
N ARG A 127 -1.32 -7.40 6.19
CA ARG A 127 -2.00 -8.44 5.39
C ARG A 127 -1.04 -9.22 4.49
N ASN A 128 0.28 -9.07 4.69
CA ASN A 128 1.34 -9.78 3.97
C ASN A 128 1.37 -9.53 2.45
N ALA A 129 1.00 -8.33 2.00
CA ALA A 129 1.12 -7.97 0.59
C ALA A 129 2.59 -8.04 0.14
N GLN A 130 2.82 -8.72 -0.99
CA GLN A 130 4.12 -8.85 -1.66
C GLN A 130 4.26 -7.85 -2.81
N ILE A 131 3.13 -7.43 -3.36
CA ILE A 131 3.02 -6.41 -4.41
C ILE A 131 2.14 -5.30 -3.88
N LEU A 132 2.70 -4.10 -3.72
CA LEU A 132 1.99 -2.92 -3.27
C LEU A 132 1.63 -2.05 -4.47
N ILE A 133 0.35 -1.77 -4.66
CA ILE A 133 -0.14 -0.81 -5.65
C ILE A 133 -0.48 0.50 -4.94
N MET A 134 -0.02 1.63 -5.49
CA MET A 134 -0.29 2.97 -4.94
C MET A 134 -0.80 3.90 -6.04
N ASP A 135 -1.97 4.48 -5.82
CA ASP A 135 -2.56 5.44 -6.77
C ASP A 135 -2.29 6.88 -6.29
N GLU A 136 -1.42 7.60 -7.02
CA GLU A 136 -0.98 8.97 -6.73
C GLU A 136 -0.56 9.21 -5.26
N PRO A 137 0.37 8.42 -4.71
CA PRO A 137 0.64 8.38 -3.28
C PRO A 137 1.17 9.70 -2.70
N THR A 138 1.67 10.60 -3.52
CA THR A 138 2.26 11.88 -3.11
C THR A 138 1.37 13.09 -3.35
N ALA A 139 0.13 12.89 -3.83
CA ALA A 139 -0.77 13.98 -4.22
C ALA A 139 -1.07 14.97 -3.09
N VAL A 140 -1.09 14.49 -1.85
CA VAL A 140 -1.44 15.26 -0.65
C VAL A 140 -0.27 15.44 0.33
N LEU A 141 0.94 15.03 -0.07
CA LEU A 141 2.14 15.08 0.76
C LEU A 141 2.95 16.36 0.52
N THR A 142 3.59 16.84 1.56
CA THR A 142 4.67 17.82 1.43
C THR A 142 5.90 17.19 0.76
N PRO A 143 6.83 18.00 0.18
CA PRO A 143 8.04 17.45 -0.42
C PRO A 143 8.83 16.53 0.51
N GLY A 144 9.02 16.94 1.79
CA GLY A 144 9.73 16.11 2.77
C GLY A 144 9.02 14.79 3.08
N GLU A 145 7.67 14.79 3.16
CA GLU A 145 6.89 13.55 3.35
C GLU A 145 6.96 12.65 2.11
N ALA A 146 7.06 13.22 0.90
CA ALA A 146 7.25 12.45 -0.33
C ALA A 146 8.63 11.77 -0.36
N ASP A 147 9.69 12.47 0.06
CA ASP A 147 11.05 11.91 0.16
C ASP A 147 11.08 10.74 1.19
N GLU A 148 10.43 10.92 2.33
CA GLU A 148 10.29 9.86 3.33
C GLU A 148 9.54 8.64 2.77
N LEU A 149 8.46 8.87 2.02
CA LEU A 149 7.74 7.80 1.32
C LEU A 149 8.67 7.07 0.34
N GLY A 150 9.45 7.79 -0.46
CA GLY A 150 10.42 7.21 -1.37
C GLY A 150 11.41 6.27 -0.68
N ASN A 151 11.90 6.65 0.52
CA ASN A 151 12.77 5.80 1.33
C ASN A 151 12.06 4.51 1.79
N VAL A 152 10.79 4.61 2.20
CA VAL A 152 9.97 3.46 2.58
C VAL A 152 9.78 2.49 1.40
N LEU A 153 9.51 3.03 0.20
CA LEU A 153 9.34 2.20 -1.01
C LEU A 153 10.64 1.47 -1.37
N ARG A 154 11.79 2.13 -1.25
CA ARG A 154 13.11 1.49 -1.46
C ARG A 154 13.36 0.38 -0.43
N GLU A 155 13.04 0.61 0.84
CA GLU A 155 13.19 -0.43 1.87
C GLU A 155 12.28 -1.64 1.59
N MET A 156 11.06 -1.41 1.12
CA MET A 156 10.17 -2.49 0.68
C MET A 156 10.76 -3.29 -0.48
N ALA A 157 11.33 -2.62 -1.48
CA ALA A 157 12.00 -3.28 -2.61
C ALA A 157 13.21 -4.09 -2.14
N ASN A 158 14.05 -3.55 -1.25
CA ASN A 158 15.21 -4.23 -0.68
C ASN A 158 14.82 -5.50 0.09
N THR A 159 13.65 -5.52 0.73
CA THR A 159 13.11 -6.71 1.40
C THR A 159 12.41 -7.69 0.46
N GLY A 160 12.50 -7.46 -0.86
CA GLY A 160 11.99 -8.34 -1.91
C GLY A 160 10.52 -8.12 -2.29
N ARG A 161 9.87 -7.09 -1.77
CA ARG A 161 8.52 -6.70 -2.19
C ARG A 161 8.58 -5.85 -3.47
N SER A 162 7.54 -5.93 -4.28
CA SER A 162 7.43 -5.09 -5.47
C SER A 162 6.45 -3.95 -5.24
N VAL A 163 6.75 -2.79 -5.78
CA VAL A 163 5.88 -1.63 -5.70
C VAL A 163 5.48 -1.19 -7.11
N ILE A 164 4.22 -0.89 -7.31
CA ILE A 164 3.68 -0.27 -8.52
C ILE A 164 3.00 1.01 -8.10
N PHE A 165 3.47 2.16 -8.56
CA PHE A 165 2.81 3.42 -8.25
C PHE A 165 2.43 4.19 -9.50
N ILE A 166 1.29 4.87 -9.42
CA ILE A 166 0.84 5.83 -10.45
C ILE A 166 1.32 7.20 -10.04
N SER A 167 1.94 7.92 -10.96
CA SER A 167 2.20 9.35 -10.83
C SER A 167 2.13 10.03 -12.18
N HIS A 168 1.75 11.31 -12.17
CA HIS A 168 1.86 12.20 -13.32
C HIS A 168 3.07 13.15 -13.20
N LYS A 169 3.84 13.05 -12.11
CA LYS A 169 4.99 13.89 -11.81
C LYS A 169 6.28 13.18 -12.22
N LEU A 170 6.92 13.65 -13.28
CA LEU A 170 8.15 13.06 -13.84
C LEU A 170 9.33 12.99 -12.85
N HIS A 171 9.44 13.94 -11.93
CA HIS A 171 10.51 13.92 -10.93
C HIS A 171 10.37 12.74 -9.97
N GLU A 172 9.14 12.44 -9.50
CA GLU A 172 8.89 11.28 -8.64
C GLU A 172 9.21 9.96 -9.34
N VAL A 173 8.85 9.86 -10.62
CA VAL A 173 9.18 8.67 -11.41
C VAL A 173 10.68 8.47 -11.49
N LYS A 174 11.45 9.53 -11.77
CA LYS A 174 12.92 9.46 -11.84
C LYS A 174 13.59 9.18 -10.50
N GLU A 175 12.97 9.62 -9.43
CA GLU A 175 13.55 9.51 -8.10
C GLU A 175 13.21 8.18 -7.42
N PHE A 176 11.99 7.66 -7.59
CA PHE A 176 11.52 6.50 -6.83
C PHE A 176 11.58 5.18 -7.62
N SER A 177 11.51 5.20 -8.96
CA SER A 177 11.47 3.96 -9.76
C SER A 177 12.86 3.47 -10.17
N ASP A 178 12.94 2.15 -10.41
CA ASP A 178 14.13 1.47 -10.95
C ASP A 178 14.25 1.61 -12.48
#